data_eee6ffd2e1f6bc5843d8236994e3bb1e
#
_entry.id   eee6ffd2e1f6bc5843d8236994e3bb1e
#
_cell.length_a   1.000
_cell.length_b   1.000
_cell.length_c   1.000
_cell.angle_alpha   90.00
_cell.angle_beta   90.00
_cell.angle_gamma   90.00
#
_symmetry.space_group_name_H-M   'P 1'
#
loop_
_entity.id
_entity.type
_entity.pdbx_description
1 polymer ?
#
loop_
_entity_poly.entity_id
_entity_poly.type
_entity_poly.pdbx_seq_one_letter_code
_entity_poly.pdbx_strand_id
1 'polypeptide(L)'
;MERLRMMRAPLKYVQGKGALLQFHKEMEYMGKRWLFVCSNSGYNSCHEDLEKSFEGMDDYRRYEVFGGISSISEIKKMQDIVETDKIDVVVAVGGGSAVDAAKATAYYMGKRIVIIPTVAATDAPCTGLSVIYNDDGSFNKYLFYPQNPDAVLVDSSVIAKAPVKFLIAGMGDALGTYFEGRASLRTESPSLESGGITRAGMSIAKTCYETLRKYGKAAITACENNVVTPALDAIIEATVYLSGVGADNVNCAAPHSFYNGVTSLGGHEACIRERGVCAR
;
A
#
# COMPACT_ATOMS: atom_id res chain seq x y z
N MET A 1 -9.61 -32.80 -2.24
CA MET A 1 -8.15 -32.63 -2.04
C MET A 1 -7.97 -31.55 -0.99
N GLU A 2 -7.19 -31.78 0.05
CA GLU A 2 -6.90 -30.78 1.08
C GLU A 2 -6.12 -29.62 0.45
N ARG A 3 -6.51 -28.36 0.73
CA ARG A 3 -5.84 -27.17 0.17
C ARG A 3 -4.46 -27.02 0.81
N LEU A 4 -3.45 -26.75 -0.01
CA LEU A 4 -2.14 -26.35 0.49
C LEU A 4 -2.27 -25.01 1.23
N ARG A 5 -1.68 -24.90 2.39
CA ARG A 5 -1.60 -23.65 3.14
C ARG A 5 -0.50 -22.80 2.56
N MET A 6 -0.82 -21.53 2.28
CA MET A 6 0.09 -20.60 1.65
C MET A 6 0.16 -19.33 2.49
N MET A 7 1.34 -18.69 2.48
CA MET A 7 1.55 -17.38 3.09
C MET A 7 2.61 -16.64 2.31
N ARG A 8 2.39 -15.34 2.10
CA ARG A 8 3.36 -14.42 1.49
C ARG A 8 3.31 -13.05 2.15
N ALA A 9 4.37 -12.28 1.96
CA ALA A 9 4.54 -10.92 2.47
C ALA A 9 5.53 -10.18 1.57
N PRO A 10 5.67 -8.84 1.67
CA PRO A 10 6.80 -8.12 1.09
C PRO A 10 8.13 -8.73 1.53
N LEU A 11 9.13 -8.76 0.62
CA LEU A 11 10.44 -9.33 0.95
C LEU A 11 11.18 -8.48 1.99
N LYS A 12 10.95 -7.16 1.99
CA LYS A 12 11.53 -6.23 2.96
C LYS A 12 10.50 -5.19 3.39
N TYR A 13 10.44 -4.93 4.68
CA TYR A 13 9.67 -3.83 5.26
C TYR A 13 10.60 -2.98 6.12
N VAL A 14 10.61 -1.65 5.87
CA VAL A 14 11.40 -0.68 6.61
C VAL A 14 10.46 0.42 7.09
N GLN A 15 10.47 0.74 8.37
CA GLN A 15 9.65 1.82 8.94
C GLN A 15 10.43 2.60 9.98
N GLY A 16 10.25 3.90 9.97
CA GLY A 16 10.74 4.78 11.04
C GLY A 16 10.78 6.24 10.62
N LYS A 17 11.05 7.09 11.61
CA LYS A 17 11.25 8.51 11.38
C LYS A 17 12.53 8.74 10.57
N GLY A 18 12.43 9.42 9.43
CA GLY A 18 13.55 9.71 8.53
C GLY A 18 13.98 8.51 7.68
N ALA A 19 13.10 7.52 7.49
CA ALA A 19 13.40 6.34 6.67
C ALA A 19 13.74 6.71 5.22
N LEU A 20 13.18 7.79 4.66
CA LEU A 20 13.49 8.27 3.31
C LEU A 20 14.98 8.60 3.14
N LEU A 21 15.63 9.16 4.15
CA LEU A 21 17.07 9.46 4.12
C LEU A 21 17.96 8.21 4.05
N GLN A 22 17.40 7.03 4.33
CA GLN A 22 18.09 5.74 4.24
C GLN A 22 17.71 4.98 2.96
N PHE A 23 16.87 5.57 2.08
CA PHE A 23 16.29 4.86 0.94
C PHE A 23 17.36 4.18 0.07
N HIS A 24 18.36 4.93 -0.40
CA HIS A 24 19.41 4.36 -1.24
C HIS A 24 20.13 3.21 -0.55
N LYS A 25 20.62 3.41 0.68
CA LYS A 25 21.33 2.39 1.47
C LYS A 25 20.50 1.11 1.64
N GLU A 26 19.21 1.25 1.86
CA GLU A 26 18.32 0.10 2.09
C GLU A 26 17.94 -0.63 0.79
N MET A 27 18.01 0.06 -0.37
CA MET A 27 17.50 -0.44 -1.65
C MET A 27 18.54 -0.58 -2.75
N GLU A 28 19.81 -0.14 -2.56
CA GLU A 28 20.87 -0.11 -3.59
C GLU A 28 21.10 -1.45 -4.30
N TYR A 29 20.85 -2.57 -3.62
CA TYR A 29 20.99 -3.92 -4.18
C TYR A 29 19.94 -4.25 -5.26
N MET A 30 18.92 -3.41 -5.44
CA MET A 30 17.84 -3.64 -6.40
C MET A 30 18.18 -3.18 -7.83
N GLY A 31 18.99 -2.14 -7.97
CA GLY A 31 19.36 -1.59 -9.29
C GLY A 31 19.93 -0.19 -9.19
N LYS A 32 20.18 0.42 -10.36
CA LYS A 32 20.77 1.76 -10.45
C LYS A 32 19.91 2.75 -11.26
N ARG A 33 18.82 2.30 -11.84
CA ARG A 33 17.95 3.13 -12.67
C ARG A 33 16.53 3.09 -12.10
N TRP A 34 16.11 4.20 -11.52
CA TRP A 34 14.91 4.32 -10.69
C TRP A 34 13.84 5.18 -11.38
N LEU A 35 12.61 4.66 -11.46
CA LEU A 35 11.44 5.44 -11.81
C LEU A 35 10.56 5.62 -10.58
N PHE A 36 10.47 6.86 -10.11
CA PHE A 36 9.56 7.24 -9.01
C PHE A 36 8.22 7.69 -9.59
N VAL A 37 7.19 6.87 -9.42
CA VAL A 37 5.81 7.17 -9.80
C VAL A 37 5.15 7.87 -8.62
N CYS A 38 4.95 9.18 -8.73
CA CYS A 38 4.57 10.04 -7.63
C CYS A 38 3.14 10.57 -7.76
N SER A 39 2.38 10.58 -6.68
CA SER A 39 1.28 11.54 -6.58
C SER A 39 1.85 12.95 -6.39
N ASN A 40 1.10 14.01 -6.73
CA ASN A 40 1.54 15.40 -6.53
C ASN A 40 1.97 15.66 -5.07
N SER A 41 1.15 15.22 -4.10
CA SER A 41 1.47 15.36 -2.69
C SER A 41 2.67 14.49 -2.27
N GLY A 42 2.78 13.29 -2.85
CA GLY A 42 3.89 12.37 -2.61
C GLY A 42 5.22 12.97 -3.08
N TYR A 43 5.26 13.52 -4.28
CA TYR A 43 6.43 14.23 -4.78
C TYR A 43 6.85 15.35 -3.81
N ASN A 44 5.92 16.24 -3.49
CA ASN A 44 6.21 17.39 -2.63
C ASN A 44 6.68 17.03 -1.22
N SER A 45 6.22 15.90 -0.68
CA SER A 45 6.57 15.49 0.69
C SER A 45 7.81 14.60 0.79
N CYS A 46 8.25 13.98 -0.32
CA CYS A 46 9.31 12.97 -0.27
C CYS A 46 10.54 13.28 -1.11
N HIS A 47 10.40 14.10 -2.17
CA HIS A 47 11.45 14.31 -3.17
C HIS A 47 12.78 14.79 -2.57
N GLU A 48 12.75 15.79 -1.69
CA GLU A 48 13.95 16.37 -1.10
C GLU A 48 14.75 15.33 -0.27
N ASP A 49 14.07 14.56 0.58
CA ASP A 49 14.73 13.57 1.42
C ASP A 49 15.17 12.33 0.60
N LEU A 50 14.43 11.98 -0.46
CA LEU A 50 14.87 10.97 -1.41
C LEU A 50 16.16 11.40 -2.13
N GLU A 51 16.22 12.63 -2.68
CA GLU A 51 17.43 13.13 -3.33
C GLU A 51 18.62 13.17 -2.37
N LYS A 52 18.44 13.58 -1.11
CA LYS A 52 19.48 13.49 -0.09
C LYS A 52 19.99 12.07 0.12
N SER A 53 19.12 11.07 0.03
CA SER A 53 19.54 9.67 0.18
C SER A 53 20.49 9.18 -0.93
N PHE A 54 20.49 9.88 -2.08
CA PHE A 54 21.36 9.60 -3.23
C PHE A 54 22.58 10.52 -3.33
N GLU A 55 22.86 11.35 -2.31
CA GLU A 55 24.02 12.22 -2.35
C GLU A 55 25.34 11.46 -2.60
N GLY A 56 26.10 11.91 -3.61
CA GLY A 56 27.35 11.24 -4.03
C GLY A 56 27.17 9.99 -4.87
N MET A 57 25.95 9.61 -5.24
CA MET A 57 25.66 8.44 -6.08
C MET A 57 25.39 8.85 -7.53
N ASP A 58 25.81 7.98 -8.46
CA ASP A 58 25.65 8.18 -9.91
C ASP A 58 24.38 7.50 -10.47
N ASP A 59 23.47 7.09 -9.61
CA ASP A 59 22.23 6.42 -9.99
C ASP A 59 21.34 7.32 -10.85
N TYR A 60 20.73 6.75 -11.88
CA TYR A 60 19.73 7.43 -12.68
C TYR A 60 18.40 7.48 -11.93
N ARG A 61 17.81 8.65 -11.82
CA ARG A 61 16.52 8.87 -11.18
C ARG A 61 15.59 9.66 -12.08
N ARG A 62 14.38 9.17 -12.26
CA ARG A 62 13.30 9.90 -12.90
C ARG A 62 12.09 9.94 -11.99
N TYR A 63 11.57 11.13 -11.78
CA TYR A 63 10.32 11.36 -11.05
C TYR A 63 9.23 11.69 -12.05
N GLU A 64 8.16 10.92 -12.03
CA GLU A 64 7.01 11.10 -12.90
C GLU A 64 5.76 11.27 -12.05
N VAL A 65 5.08 12.41 -12.21
CA VAL A 65 3.80 12.65 -11.54
C VAL A 65 2.70 11.99 -12.36
N PHE A 66 2.00 11.05 -11.74
CA PHE A 66 0.95 10.31 -12.40
C PHE A 66 -0.41 11.01 -12.33
N GLY A 67 -1.34 10.68 -13.25
CA GLY A 67 -2.61 11.38 -13.46
C GLY A 67 -3.70 11.20 -12.40
N GLY A 68 -3.40 10.53 -11.28
CA GLY A 68 -4.30 10.46 -10.10
C GLY A 68 -5.16 9.20 -10.00
N ILE A 69 -5.31 8.44 -11.08
CA ILE A 69 -6.02 7.16 -11.10
C ILE A 69 -5.11 6.06 -11.68
N SER A 70 -5.18 4.85 -11.17
CA SER A 70 -4.48 3.68 -11.72
C SER A 70 -5.19 3.18 -13.00
N SER A 71 -5.22 4.03 -14.03
CA SER A 71 -5.88 3.72 -15.30
C SER A 71 -4.95 3.02 -16.29
N ILE A 72 -5.57 2.40 -17.31
CA ILE A 72 -4.83 1.67 -18.34
C ILE A 72 -3.86 2.59 -19.08
N SER A 73 -4.28 3.82 -19.42
CA SER A 73 -3.43 4.78 -20.13
C SER A 73 -2.26 5.26 -19.29
N GLU A 74 -2.47 5.53 -17.98
CA GLU A 74 -1.39 5.92 -17.09
C GLU A 74 -0.37 4.79 -16.89
N ILE A 75 -0.83 3.55 -16.73
CA ILE A 75 0.07 2.38 -16.64
C ILE A 75 0.88 2.25 -17.93
N LYS A 76 0.24 2.42 -19.12
CA LYS A 76 0.94 2.36 -20.40
C LYS A 76 2.00 3.45 -20.54
N LYS A 77 1.68 4.68 -20.15
CA LYS A 77 2.64 5.79 -20.09
C LYS A 77 3.87 5.45 -19.24
N MET A 78 3.67 4.85 -18.06
CA MET A 78 4.78 4.43 -17.20
C MET A 78 5.60 3.29 -17.81
N GLN A 79 4.95 2.34 -18.50
CA GLN A 79 5.65 1.27 -19.23
C GLN A 79 6.57 1.82 -20.32
N ASP A 80 6.10 2.79 -21.10
CA ASP A 80 6.90 3.43 -22.16
C ASP A 80 8.14 4.13 -21.57
N ILE A 81 8.02 4.74 -20.38
CA ILE A 81 9.14 5.32 -19.64
C ILE A 81 10.11 4.23 -19.17
N VAL A 82 9.62 3.14 -18.61
CA VAL A 82 10.45 2.02 -18.13
C VAL A 82 11.30 1.46 -19.27
N GLU A 83 10.72 1.31 -20.46
CA GLU A 83 11.40 0.79 -21.64
C GLU A 83 12.44 1.79 -22.16
N THR A 84 12.03 3.04 -22.39
CA THR A 84 12.87 4.10 -22.95
C THR A 84 14.09 4.40 -22.08
N ASP A 85 13.87 4.54 -20.78
CA ASP A 85 14.91 4.90 -19.82
C ASP A 85 15.63 3.68 -19.23
N LYS A 86 15.30 2.46 -19.69
CA LYS A 86 15.89 1.19 -19.21
C LYS A 86 15.88 1.08 -17.70
N ILE A 87 14.73 1.35 -17.09
CA ILE A 87 14.54 1.35 -15.64
C ILE A 87 14.75 -0.06 -15.06
N ASP A 88 15.42 -0.16 -13.92
CA ASP A 88 15.61 -1.39 -13.16
C ASP A 88 14.52 -1.58 -12.12
N VAL A 89 14.14 -0.48 -11.46
CA VAL A 89 13.24 -0.47 -10.30
C VAL A 89 12.17 0.61 -10.45
N VAL A 90 10.92 0.23 -10.26
CA VAL A 90 9.80 1.16 -10.14
C VAL A 90 9.56 1.44 -8.65
N VAL A 91 9.36 2.70 -8.31
CA VAL A 91 9.10 3.13 -6.93
C VAL A 91 7.78 3.90 -6.89
N ALA A 92 6.81 3.40 -6.15
CA ALA A 92 5.57 4.15 -5.88
C ALA A 92 5.79 5.16 -4.76
N VAL A 93 5.40 6.42 -4.95
CA VAL A 93 5.44 7.46 -3.90
C VAL A 93 4.09 8.13 -3.80
N GLY A 94 3.25 7.66 -2.86
CA GLY A 94 1.89 8.20 -2.76
C GLY A 94 0.91 7.35 -1.98
N GLY A 95 -0.36 7.57 -2.23
CA GLY A 95 -1.47 6.77 -1.72
C GLY A 95 -1.82 5.59 -2.64
N GLY A 96 -2.92 4.91 -2.35
CA GLY A 96 -3.34 3.66 -3.00
C GLY A 96 -3.31 3.69 -4.54
N SER A 97 -3.82 4.74 -5.19
CA SER A 97 -3.83 4.82 -6.66
C SER A 97 -2.41 4.87 -7.27
N ALA A 98 -1.47 5.60 -6.65
CA ALA A 98 -0.08 5.63 -7.10
C ALA A 98 0.60 4.27 -6.90
N VAL A 99 0.31 3.62 -5.75
CA VAL A 99 0.78 2.28 -5.43
C VAL A 99 0.28 1.27 -6.47
N ASP A 100 -1.01 1.30 -6.79
CA ASP A 100 -1.61 0.37 -7.75
C ASP A 100 -1.07 0.54 -9.16
N ALA A 101 -0.93 1.79 -9.64
CA ALA A 101 -0.35 2.08 -10.95
C ALA A 101 1.11 1.62 -11.05
N ALA A 102 1.92 1.88 -10.03
CA ALA A 102 3.33 1.47 -10.00
C ALA A 102 3.50 -0.05 -9.93
N LYS A 103 2.70 -0.75 -9.10
CA LYS A 103 2.71 -2.23 -9.03
C LYS A 103 2.35 -2.83 -10.38
N ALA A 104 1.29 -2.33 -11.04
CA ALA A 104 0.89 -2.81 -12.36
C ALA A 104 1.98 -2.57 -13.41
N THR A 105 2.59 -1.38 -13.41
CA THR A 105 3.71 -1.06 -14.30
C THR A 105 4.88 -2.01 -14.10
N ALA A 106 5.32 -2.19 -12.85
CA ALA A 106 6.44 -3.09 -12.53
C ALA A 106 6.16 -4.53 -12.95
N TYR A 107 4.96 -5.03 -12.68
CA TYR A 107 4.53 -6.38 -13.04
C TYR A 107 4.57 -6.61 -14.55
N TYR A 108 3.94 -5.73 -15.34
CA TYR A 108 3.91 -5.88 -16.78
C TYR A 108 5.29 -5.76 -17.43
N MET A 109 6.20 -5.01 -16.84
CA MET A 109 7.56 -4.80 -17.34
C MET A 109 8.58 -5.77 -16.72
N GLY A 110 8.16 -6.69 -15.83
CA GLY A 110 9.06 -7.62 -15.14
C GLY A 110 10.13 -6.92 -14.32
N LYS A 111 9.77 -5.80 -13.66
CA LYS A 111 10.70 -4.98 -12.86
C LYS A 111 10.44 -5.15 -11.37
N ARG A 112 11.45 -4.83 -10.56
CA ARG A 112 11.30 -4.75 -9.10
C ARG A 112 10.42 -3.58 -8.72
N ILE A 113 9.73 -3.71 -7.58
CA ILE A 113 8.80 -2.70 -7.06
C ILE A 113 9.10 -2.35 -5.61
N VAL A 114 9.30 -1.07 -5.34
CA VAL A 114 9.39 -0.50 -3.99
C VAL A 114 8.20 0.41 -3.76
N ILE A 115 7.61 0.34 -2.58
CA ILE A 115 6.46 1.18 -2.21
C ILE A 115 6.86 2.14 -1.09
N ILE A 116 6.59 3.42 -1.30
CA ILE A 116 6.73 4.49 -0.30
C ILE A 116 5.35 5.10 -0.09
N PRO A 117 4.56 4.57 0.87
CA PRO A 117 3.27 5.16 1.18
C PRO A 117 3.43 6.52 1.87
N THR A 118 2.71 7.53 1.40
CA THR A 118 2.71 8.88 2.01
C THR A 118 1.52 9.10 2.92
N VAL A 119 0.61 8.16 2.97
CA VAL A 119 -0.55 8.09 3.86
C VAL A 119 -0.75 6.65 4.32
N ALA A 120 -1.20 6.45 5.55
CA ALA A 120 -1.58 5.14 6.08
C ALA A 120 -3.10 4.97 5.97
N ALA A 121 -3.64 5.05 4.74
CA ALA A 121 -5.08 5.06 4.48
C ALA A 121 -5.64 3.69 4.08
N THR A 122 -4.77 2.74 3.73
CA THR A 122 -5.12 1.42 3.21
C THR A 122 -3.93 0.48 3.33
N ASP A 123 -4.19 -0.79 3.24
CA ASP A 123 -3.20 -1.87 3.27
C ASP A 123 -2.55 -2.18 1.89
N ALA A 124 -3.01 -1.52 0.82
CA ALA A 124 -2.50 -1.69 -0.54
C ALA A 124 -0.95 -1.69 -0.69
N PRO A 125 -0.17 -0.94 0.12
CA PRO A 125 1.29 -0.97 0.02
C PRO A 125 1.92 -2.35 0.19
N CYS A 126 1.31 -3.24 0.97
CA CYS A 126 1.87 -4.56 1.26
C CYS A 126 1.15 -5.71 0.56
N THR A 127 0.02 -5.45 -0.14
CA THR A 127 -0.77 -6.50 -0.79
C THR A 127 -0.25 -6.87 -2.18
N GLY A 128 -0.48 -8.13 -2.58
CA GLY A 128 -0.15 -8.66 -3.89
C GLY A 128 -1.26 -8.44 -4.94
N LEU A 129 -1.96 -7.32 -4.89
CA LEU A 129 -2.98 -6.97 -5.86
C LEU A 129 -3.01 -5.47 -6.14
N SER A 130 -3.61 -5.08 -7.28
CA SER A 130 -3.98 -3.70 -7.60
C SER A 130 -5.38 -3.62 -8.13
N VAL A 131 -6.03 -2.47 -7.91
CA VAL A 131 -7.31 -2.12 -8.51
C VAL A 131 -7.04 -1.28 -9.75
N ILE A 132 -7.48 -1.75 -10.91
CA ILE A 132 -7.27 -1.09 -12.19
C ILE A 132 -8.59 -0.48 -12.67
N TYR A 133 -8.52 0.73 -13.17
CA TYR A 133 -9.64 1.50 -13.67
C TYR A 133 -9.52 1.75 -15.17
N ASN A 134 -10.64 2.06 -15.79
CA ASN A 134 -10.69 2.66 -17.12
C ASN A 134 -10.32 4.16 -17.00
N ASP A 135 -10.04 4.80 -18.15
CA ASP A 135 -9.66 6.22 -18.17
C ASP A 135 -10.79 7.16 -17.77
N ASP A 136 -12.05 6.69 -17.83
CA ASP A 136 -13.24 7.40 -17.33
C ASP A 136 -13.44 7.26 -15.81
N GLY A 137 -12.55 6.51 -15.12
CA GLY A 137 -12.62 6.26 -13.69
C GLY A 137 -13.52 5.10 -13.28
N SER A 138 -14.16 4.40 -14.22
CA SER A 138 -14.93 3.19 -13.91
C SER A 138 -13.99 2.02 -13.57
N PHE A 139 -14.46 1.12 -12.69
CA PHE A 139 -13.72 -0.09 -12.34
C PHE A 139 -13.48 -0.95 -13.59
N ASN A 140 -12.24 -1.41 -13.77
CA ASN A 140 -11.89 -2.33 -14.85
C ASN A 140 -11.71 -3.76 -14.31
N LYS A 141 -10.68 -3.96 -13.43
CA LYS A 141 -10.39 -5.29 -12.88
C LYS A 141 -9.54 -5.23 -11.62
N TYR A 142 -9.55 -6.32 -10.87
CA TYR A 142 -8.48 -6.64 -9.93
C TYR A 142 -7.34 -7.32 -10.68
N LEU A 143 -6.13 -6.85 -10.45
CA LEU A 143 -4.91 -7.47 -10.98
C LEU A 143 -4.15 -8.11 -9.82
N PHE A 144 -4.14 -9.44 -9.78
CA PHE A 144 -3.44 -10.22 -8.77
C PHE A 144 -2.01 -10.52 -9.23
N TYR A 145 -1.07 -10.41 -8.32
CA TYR A 145 0.34 -10.68 -8.58
C TYR A 145 0.78 -11.99 -7.93
N PRO A 146 1.78 -12.69 -8.50
CA PRO A 146 2.30 -13.92 -7.92
C PRO A 146 3.11 -13.68 -6.63
N GLN A 147 3.47 -12.43 -6.34
CA GLN A 147 4.23 -12.04 -5.15
C GLN A 147 3.83 -10.65 -4.67
N ASN A 148 4.12 -10.37 -3.39
CA ASN A 148 4.00 -9.03 -2.81
C ASN A 148 5.15 -8.14 -3.27
N PRO A 149 5.13 -6.83 -3.02
CA PRO A 149 6.23 -5.93 -3.37
C PRO A 149 7.60 -6.38 -2.84
N ASP A 150 8.66 -6.09 -3.59
CA ASP A 150 10.02 -6.41 -3.18
C ASP A 150 10.41 -5.64 -1.90
N ALA A 151 9.96 -4.40 -1.78
CA ALA A 151 10.13 -3.66 -0.53
C ALA A 151 9.01 -2.64 -0.30
N VAL A 152 8.77 -2.35 0.99
CA VAL A 152 7.93 -1.24 1.45
C VAL A 152 8.76 -0.42 2.43
N LEU A 153 8.93 0.87 2.15
CA LEU A 153 9.66 1.80 3.00
C LEU A 153 8.72 2.90 3.47
N VAL A 154 8.54 2.99 4.77
CA VAL A 154 7.56 3.88 5.43
C VAL A 154 8.28 4.92 6.28
N ASP A 155 8.20 6.19 5.88
CA ASP A 155 8.66 7.27 6.74
C ASP A 155 7.53 7.78 7.63
N SER A 156 7.64 7.51 8.91
CA SER A 156 6.64 7.92 9.89
C SER A 156 6.47 9.45 9.97
N SER A 157 7.51 10.22 9.61
CA SER A 157 7.44 11.69 9.60
C SER A 157 6.54 12.20 8.47
N VAL A 158 6.53 11.52 7.34
CA VAL A 158 5.65 11.85 6.20
C VAL A 158 4.19 11.57 6.58
N ILE A 159 3.94 10.40 7.14
CA ILE A 159 2.58 10.00 7.54
C ILE A 159 2.06 10.86 8.69
N ALA A 160 2.91 11.22 9.66
CA ALA A 160 2.53 12.11 10.76
C ALA A 160 2.04 13.49 10.29
N LYS A 161 2.54 13.99 9.15
CA LYS A 161 2.16 15.27 8.54
C LYS A 161 0.96 15.17 7.60
N ALA A 162 0.53 13.95 7.27
CA ALA A 162 -0.62 13.74 6.41
C ALA A 162 -1.94 14.04 7.15
N PRO A 163 -3.01 14.45 6.45
CA PRO A 163 -4.31 14.65 7.08
C PRO A 163 -4.77 13.42 7.86
N VAL A 164 -5.10 13.60 9.14
CA VAL A 164 -5.47 12.52 10.08
C VAL A 164 -6.60 11.62 9.59
N LYS A 165 -7.48 12.15 8.72
CA LYS A 165 -8.56 11.37 8.11
C LYS A 165 -8.06 10.13 7.36
N PHE A 166 -6.86 10.17 6.77
CA PHE A 166 -6.26 9.03 6.09
C PHE A 166 -5.83 7.94 7.06
N LEU A 167 -5.26 8.32 8.20
CA LEU A 167 -4.93 7.35 9.26
C LEU A 167 -6.19 6.68 9.80
N ILE A 168 -7.26 7.46 10.04
CA ILE A 168 -8.56 6.93 10.51
C ILE A 168 -9.16 5.96 9.47
N ALA A 169 -9.08 6.29 8.17
CA ALA A 169 -9.53 5.40 7.10
C ALA A 169 -8.76 4.08 7.10
N GLY A 170 -7.42 4.13 7.19
CA GLY A 170 -6.59 2.93 7.26
C GLY A 170 -6.86 2.08 8.51
N MET A 171 -7.13 2.72 9.65
CA MET A 171 -7.54 1.98 10.85
C MET A 171 -8.89 1.28 10.66
N GLY A 172 -9.83 1.88 9.91
CA GLY A 172 -11.10 1.27 9.54
C GLY A 172 -10.92 0.04 8.64
N ASP A 173 -10.07 0.18 7.61
CA ASP A 173 -9.69 -0.90 6.70
C ASP A 173 -9.04 -2.07 7.47
N ALA A 174 -8.02 -1.76 8.25
CA ALA A 174 -7.28 -2.73 9.06
C ALA A 174 -8.14 -3.44 10.14
N LEU A 175 -9.19 -2.78 10.62
CA LEU A 175 -10.10 -3.37 11.58
C LEU A 175 -10.88 -4.56 10.98
N GLY A 176 -11.21 -4.49 9.69
CA GLY A 176 -11.90 -5.55 8.96
C GLY A 176 -11.08 -6.84 8.91
N THR A 177 -9.77 -6.75 8.67
CA THR A 177 -8.88 -7.88 8.38
C THR A 177 -9.03 -9.07 9.34
N TYR A 178 -9.05 -8.82 10.65
CA TYR A 178 -9.18 -9.90 11.64
C TYR A 178 -10.57 -10.56 11.62
N PHE A 179 -11.64 -9.78 11.52
CA PHE A 179 -13.00 -10.29 11.55
C PHE A 179 -13.34 -11.05 10.27
N GLU A 180 -12.87 -10.55 9.13
CA GLU A 180 -13.02 -11.19 7.83
C GLU A 180 -12.23 -12.50 7.77
N GLY A 181 -10.98 -12.50 8.27
CA GLY A 181 -10.19 -13.71 8.38
C GLY A 181 -10.84 -14.78 9.27
N ARG A 182 -11.47 -14.37 10.38
CA ARG A 182 -12.24 -15.30 11.23
C ARG A 182 -13.45 -15.89 10.50
N ALA A 183 -14.15 -15.08 9.72
CA ALA A 183 -15.27 -15.56 8.91
C ALA A 183 -14.80 -16.56 7.87
N SER A 184 -13.75 -16.21 7.13
CA SER A 184 -13.16 -17.07 6.09
C SER A 184 -12.62 -18.39 6.65
N LEU A 185 -12.00 -18.36 7.84
CA LEU A 185 -11.54 -19.57 8.51
C LEU A 185 -12.71 -20.50 8.90
N ARG A 186 -13.84 -19.95 9.38
CA ARG A 186 -15.02 -20.73 9.76
C ARG A 186 -15.72 -21.39 8.57
N THR A 187 -15.68 -20.73 7.41
CA THR A 187 -16.30 -21.23 6.17
C THR A 187 -15.34 -22.02 5.31
N GLU A 188 -14.10 -22.25 5.79
CA GLU A 188 -13.03 -22.91 5.03
C GLU A 188 -12.79 -22.25 3.65
N SER A 189 -13.07 -20.95 3.55
CA SER A 189 -12.81 -20.18 2.35
C SER A 189 -11.30 -20.10 2.07
N PRO A 190 -10.87 -20.05 0.80
CA PRO A 190 -9.46 -19.84 0.47
C PRO A 190 -9.00 -18.46 0.95
N SER A 191 -7.70 -18.28 1.16
CA SER A 191 -7.08 -16.94 1.23
C SER A 191 -7.20 -16.23 -0.12
N LEU A 192 -6.86 -14.95 -0.21
CA LEU A 192 -6.76 -14.24 -1.50
C LEU A 192 -5.79 -14.93 -2.47
N GLU A 193 -4.85 -15.69 -1.93
CA GLU A 193 -3.90 -16.51 -2.66
C GLU A 193 -4.45 -17.87 -3.12
N SER A 194 -5.73 -18.11 -2.97
CA SER A 194 -6.39 -19.39 -3.27
C SER A 194 -5.89 -20.59 -2.45
N GLY A 195 -5.04 -20.37 -1.45
CA GLY A 195 -4.54 -21.38 -0.51
C GLY A 195 -5.39 -21.50 0.76
N GLY A 196 -5.07 -22.49 1.59
CA GLY A 196 -5.63 -22.60 2.94
C GLY A 196 -5.03 -21.55 3.88
N ILE A 197 -5.86 -21.00 4.77
CA ILE A 197 -5.43 -20.01 5.77
C ILE A 197 -4.42 -20.64 6.74
N THR A 198 -3.31 -19.92 6.99
CA THR A 198 -2.27 -20.35 7.92
C THR A 198 -2.53 -19.82 9.35
N ARG A 199 -1.97 -20.49 10.34
CA ARG A 199 -1.97 -19.96 11.73
C ARG A 199 -1.21 -18.64 11.82
N ALA A 200 -0.12 -18.51 11.06
CA ALA A 200 0.68 -17.27 11.00
C ALA A 200 -0.15 -16.10 10.46
N GLY A 201 -0.86 -16.27 9.33
CA GLY A 201 -1.74 -15.24 8.77
C GLY A 201 -2.81 -14.79 9.77
N MET A 202 -3.48 -15.74 10.44
CA MET A 202 -4.45 -15.41 11.49
C MET A 202 -3.83 -14.69 12.70
N SER A 203 -2.59 -15.04 13.07
CA SER A 203 -1.88 -14.36 14.18
C SER A 203 -1.53 -12.92 13.81
N ILE A 204 -1.12 -12.68 12.57
CA ILE A 204 -0.84 -11.32 12.06
C ILE A 204 -2.13 -10.49 12.07
N ALA A 205 -3.22 -11.00 11.50
CA ALA A 205 -4.52 -10.31 11.53
C ALA A 205 -5.00 -10.00 12.96
N LYS A 206 -4.79 -10.93 13.91
CA LYS A 206 -5.12 -10.72 15.32
C LYS A 206 -4.25 -9.63 15.95
N THR A 207 -2.94 -9.66 15.70
CA THR A 207 -2.00 -8.64 16.20
C THR A 207 -2.36 -7.26 15.65
N CYS A 208 -2.76 -7.16 14.37
CA CYS A 208 -3.30 -5.93 13.79
C CYS A 208 -4.45 -5.38 14.63
N TYR A 209 -5.48 -6.18 14.85
CA TYR A 209 -6.66 -5.80 15.64
C TYR A 209 -6.30 -5.36 17.08
N GLU A 210 -5.44 -6.10 17.76
CA GLU A 210 -5.02 -5.79 19.14
C GLU A 210 -4.24 -4.46 19.20
N THR A 211 -3.39 -4.20 18.20
CA THR A 211 -2.63 -2.95 18.05
C THR A 211 -3.55 -1.76 17.83
N LEU A 212 -4.54 -1.88 16.95
CA LEU A 212 -5.54 -0.84 16.72
C LEU A 212 -6.29 -0.48 18.00
N ARG A 213 -6.73 -1.47 18.75
CA ARG A 213 -7.43 -1.26 20.03
C ARG A 213 -6.57 -0.57 21.08
N LYS A 214 -5.30 -0.93 21.15
CA LYS A 214 -4.38 -0.44 22.17
C LYS A 214 -3.91 0.98 21.92
N TYR A 215 -3.56 1.29 20.67
CA TYR A 215 -2.84 2.51 20.35
C TYR A 215 -3.63 3.52 19.51
N GLY A 216 -4.80 3.15 18.96
CA GLY A 216 -5.52 3.96 17.98
C GLY A 216 -5.79 5.39 18.41
N LYS A 217 -6.35 5.60 19.63
CA LYS A 217 -6.64 6.96 20.12
C LYS A 217 -5.38 7.82 20.27
N ALA A 218 -4.31 7.26 20.84
CA ALA A 218 -3.05 7.97 21.02
C ALA A 218 -2.38 8.31 19.68
N ALA A 219 -2.48 7.41 18.68
CA ALA A 219 -1.97 7.64 17.35
C ALA A 219 -2.73 8.75 16.60
N ILE A 220 -4.06 8.82 16.73
CA ILE A 220 -4.87 9.92 16.16
C ILE A 220 -4.39 11.25 16.73
N THR A 221 -4.30 11.37 18.06
CA THR A 221 -3.80 12.60 18.70
C THR A 221 -2.38 12.96 18.27
N ALA A 222 -1.49 11.98 18.12
CA ALA A 222 -0.12 12.21 17.63
C ALA A 222 -0.13 12.75 16.19
N CYS A 223 -0.94 12.17 15.30
CA CYS A 223 -1.07 12.59 13.90
C CYS A 223 -1.69 14.00 13.80
N GLU A 224 -2.73 14.32 14.59
CA GLU A 224 -3.32 15.67 14.65
C GLU A 224 -2.30 16.75 15.04
N ASN A 225 -1.29 16.39 15.82
CA ASN A 225 -0.21 17.28 16.24
C ASN A 225 1.06 17.17 15.37
N ASN A 226 1.05 16.37 14.29
CA ASN A 226 2.18 16.11 13.40
C ASN A 226 3.43 15.55 14.13
N VAL A 227 3.24 14.74 15.15
CA VAL A 227 4.31 14.19 16.00
C VAL A 227 4.41 12.68 15.82
N VAL A 228 5.62 12.20 15.53
CA VAL A 228 5.91 10.76 15.55
C VAL A 228 6.04 10.29 17.00
N THR A 229 5.23 9.31 17.36
CA THR A 229 5.24 8.68 18.68
C THR A 229 5.25 7.16 18.52
N PRO A 230 5.64 6.38 19.53
CA PRO A 230 5.54 4.92 19.48
C PRO A 230 4.12 4.41 19.18
N ALA A 231 3.09 5.15 19.62
CA ALA A 231 1.71 4.80 19.31
C ALA A 231 1.36 5.02 17.83
N LEU A 232 1.86 6.11 17.23
CA LEU A 232 1.68 6.37 15.79
C LEU A 232 2.44 5.33 14.97
N ASP A 233 3.69 5.03 15.31
CA ASP A 233 4.47 3.99 14.63
C ASP A 233 3.76 2.63 14.67
N ALA A 234 3.22 2.24 15.84
CA ALA A 234 2.47 0.99 15.97
C ALA A 234 1.21 0.96 15.09
N ILE A 235 0.49 2.08 14.96
CA ILE A 235 -0.70 2.16 14.10
C ILE A 235 -0.32 2.19 12.62
N ILE A 236 0.75 2.85 12.23
CA ILE A 236 1.28 2.80 10.86
C ILE A 236 1.64 1.36 10.48
N GLU A 237 2.36 0.64 11.33
CA GLU A 237 2.67 -0.78 11.12
C GLU A 237 1.39 -1.62 11.01
N ALA A 238 0.41 -1.38 11.89
CA ALA A 238 -0.85 -2.12 11.87
C ALA A 238 -1.64 -1.89 10.57
N THR A 239 -1.75 -0.65 10.12
CA THR A 239 -2.55 -0.29 8.93
C THR A 239 -1.86 -0.65 7.61
N VAL A 240 -0.54 -0.49 7.53
CA VAL A 240 0.23 -0.73 6.29
C VAL A 240 0.68 -2.18 6.17
N TYR A 241 1.34 -2.70 7.22
CA TYR A 241 1.98 -4.01 7.15
C TYR A 241 1.09 -5.14 7.68
N LEU A 242 0.65 -5.05 8.93
CA LEU A 242 -0.11 -6.16 9.55
C LEU A 242 -1.46 -6.38 8.87
N SER A 243 -2.14 -5.30 8.43
CA SER A 243 -3.36 -5.41 7.66
C SER A 243 -3.09 -6.01 6.27
N GLY A 244 -2.13 -5.48 5.50
CA GLY A 244 -1.87 -5.94 4.14
C GLY A 244 -1.40 -7.39 4.08
N VAL A 245 -0.44 -7.76 4.92
CA VAL A 245 -0.01 -9.17 5.02
C VAL A 245 -1.13 -10.04 5.59
N GLY A 246 -1.88 -9.52 6.55
CA GLY A 246 -3.06 -10.22 7.09
C GLY A 246 -4.08 -10.52 6.00
N ALA A 247 -4.57 -9.49 5.29
CA ALA A 247 -5.61 -9.60 4.28
C ALA A 247 -5.26 -10.59 3.16
N ASP A 248 -4.04 -10.53 2.61
CA ASP A 248 -3.58 -11.48 1.58
C ASP A 248 -3.66 -12.93 2.07
N ASN A 249 -3.38 -13.16 3.35
CA ASN A 249 -3.24 -14.51 3.91
C ASN A 249 -4.48 -15.06 4.62
N VAL A 250 -5.52 -14.21 4.84
CA VAL A 250 -6.77 -14.68 5.50
C VAL A 250 -8.04 -14.45 4.68
N ASN A 251 -7.96 -13.70 3.58
CA ASN A 251 -9.08 -13.30 2.71
C ASN A 251 -9.93 -12.14 3.24
N CYS A 252 -10.63 -11.48 2.29
CA CYS A 252 -11.66 -10.48 2.54
C CYS A 252 -13.05 -11.16 2.58
N ALA A 253 -14.03 -10.51 3.21
CA ALA A 253 -15.38 -11.03 3.37
C ALA A 253 -16.45 -9.92 3.24
N ALA A 254 -17.51 -9.96 4.06
CA ALA A 254 -18.66 -9.09 3.93
C ALA A 254 -18.36 -7.57 3.87
N PRO A 255 -17.47 -6.98 4.67
CA PRO A 255 -17.15 -5.55 4.58
C PRO A 255 -16.68 -5.12 3.19
N HIS A 256 -15.73 -5.86 2.61
CA HIS A 256 -15.25 -5.60 1.25
C HIS A 256 -16.31 -5.85 0.18
N SER A 257 -17.11 -6.91 0.33
CA SER A 257 -18.22 -7.19 -0.59
C SER A 257 -19.29 -6.10 -0.55
N PHE A 258 -19.62 -5.61 0.64
CA PHE A 258 -20.54 -4.50 0.83
C PHE A 258 -20.02 -3.21 0.16
N TYR A 259 -18.76 -2.87 0.40
CA TYR A 259 -18.11 -1.73 -0.23
C TYR A 259 -18.15 -1.82 -1.75
N ASN A 260 -17.79 -2.96 -2.32
CA ASN A 260 -17.84 -3.18 -3.77
C ASN A 260 -19.27 -3.02 -4.32
N GLY A 261 -20.27 -3.45 -3.57
CA GLY A 261 -21.68 -3.23 -3.93
C GLY A 261 -22.08 -1.76 -3.92
N VAL A 262 -21.67 -1.01 -2.89
CA VAL A 262 -21.94 0.42 -2.75
C VAL A 262 -21.28 1.24 -3.87
N THR A 263 -20.08 0.88 -4.29
CA THR A 263 -19.36 1.58 -5.38
C THR A 263 -20.07 1.48 -6.73
N SER A 264 -20.97 0.51 -6.91
CA SER A 264 -21.78 0.37 -8.13
C SER A 264 -23.02 1.28 -8.13
N LEU A 265 -23.38 1.88 -7.00
CA LEU A 265 -24.50 2.83 -6.89
C LEU A 265 -23.99 4.23 -7.23
N GLY A 266 -24.58 4.86 -8.24
CA GLY A 266 -24.21 6.22 -8.64
C GLY A 266 -24.40 7.24 -7.50
N GLY A 267 -23.58 8.32 -7.50
CA GLY A 267 -23.72 9.45 -6.57
C GLY A 267 -22.94 9.36 -5.24
N HIS A 268 -22.29 8.25 -4.93
CA HIS A 268 -21.49 8.09 -3.70
C HIS A 268 -20.02 8.53 -3.87
N GLU A 269 -19.56 8.80 -5.10
CA GLU A 269 -18.18 9.23 -5.37
C GLU A 269 -17.76 10.48 -4.60
N ALA A 270 -18.67 11.44 -4.44
CA ALA A 270 -18.43 12.64 -3.63
C ALA A 270 -18.25 12.28 -2.16
N CYS A 271 -19.05 11.37 -1.63
CA CYS A 271 -18.95 10.94 -0.22
C CYS A 271 -17.66 10.17 0.05
N ILE A 272 -17.21 9.37 -0.90
CA ILE A 272 -15.94 8.61 -0.80
C ILE A 272 -14.73 9.55 -0.94
N ARG A 273 -14.76 10.48 -1.91
CA ARG A 273 -13.68 11.44 -2.14
C ARG A 273 -13.55 12.48 -1.01
N GLU A 274 -14.68 13.03 -0.53
CA GLU A 274 -14.66 14.08 0.48
C GLU A 274 -14.36 13.56 1.88
N ARG A 275 -14.84 12.38 2.24
CA ARG A 275 -14.68 11.85 3.59
C ARG A 275 -13.39 11.07 3.79
N GLY A 276 -12.70 10.65 2.72
CA GLY A 276 -11.50 9.81 2.79
C GLY A 276 -11.72 8.50 3.56
N VAL A 277 -12.94 8.26 3.95
CA VAL A 277 -13.40 7.08 4.68
C VAL A 277 -14.11 6.22 3.65
N CYS A 278 -13.32 5.56 2.84
CA CYS A 278 -13.81 4.31 2.33
C CYS A 278 -13.71 3.34 3.51
N ALA A 279 -14.84 2.95 4.06
CA ALA A 279 -14.90 1.65 4.64
C ALA A 279 -14.62 0.67 3.49
N ARG A 280 -13.36 0.35 3.23
CA ARG A 280 -13.04 -0.90 2.57
C ARG A 280 -13.44 -2.03 3.49
#